data_6f9014a03a17e4ec6a3178b75c0b8d1f
#
_entry.id   6f9014a03a17e4ec6a3178b75c0b8d1f
#
_cell.length_a   1.000
_cell.length_b   1.000
_cell.length_c   1.000
_cell.angle_alpha   90.00
_cell.angle_beta   90.00
_cell.angle_gamma   90.00
#
_symmetry.space_group_name_H-M   'P 1'
#
loop_
_entity.id
_entity.type
_entity.pdbx_description
1 polymer ?
#
loop_
_entity_poly.entity_id
_entity_poly.type
_entity_poly.pdbx_seq_one_letter_code
_entity_poly.pdbx_strand_id
1 'polypeptide(L)'
;MGTPNRWLSSYLDNRTQQCFVNGSLSNTYTLLCGVSQGTILGPLLFLLYLNDLPSCLSSSEPRMCADDIHLTCAGNEIYSIQSSLNRDLLNISHWLTANKLTLDMTKTEFMSIGTRQKLNNLPSPTAIEINVTGINQVYSTKSLSIIIDGNLTWVNHIDILSKKNCCWYWSYQTNHTLCTSGNSTWYIYRGIVQSHFDYCNVVWDNCGKNSFA
;
A
#
# COMPACT_ATOMS: atom_id res chain seq x y z
N MET A 1 8.14 -20.83 29.80
CA MET A 1 7.43 -20.55 28.53
C MET A 1 6.04 -21.16 28.62
N GLY A 2 4.97 -20.40 28.32
CA GLY A 2 3.58 -20.86 28.44
C GLY A 2 3.14 -21.75 27.28
N THR A 3 1.96 -22.38 27.41
CA THR A 3 1.35 -23.22 26.37
C THR A 3 1.23 -22.54 25.00
N PRO A 4 0.86 -21.23 24.87
CA PRO A 4 0.79 -20.55 23.59
C PRO A 4 2.12 -20.52 22.84
N ASN A 5 3.23 -20.29 23.54
CA ASN A 5 4.55 -20.23 22.93
C ASN A 5 4.99 -21.59 22.35
N ARG A 6 4.72 -22.69 23.08
CA ARG A 6 4.98 -24.05 22.57
C ARG A 6 4.16 -24.37 21.34
N TRP A 7 2.91 -23.91 21.30
CA TRP A 7 2.04 -24.10 20.16
C TRP A 7 2.54 -23.35 18.92
N LEU A 8 2.93 -22.08 19.08
CA LEU A 8 3.50 -21.27 17.98
C LEU A 8 4.80 -21.85 17.48
N SER A 9 5.70 -22.31 18.37
CA SER A 9 6.93 -23.00 17.96
C SER A 9 6.61 -24.25 17.14
N SER A 10 5.71 -25.10 17.60
CA SER A 10 5.29 -26.29 16.85
C SER A 10 4.65 -25.96 15.50
N TYR A 11 3.93 -24.85 15.38
CA TYR A 11 3.36 -24.38 14.11
C TYR A 11 4.42 -23.89 13.12
N LEU A 12 5.51 -23.31 13.61
CA LEU A 12 6.58 -22.75 12.78
C LEU A 12 7.72 -23.70 12.48
N ASP A 13 7.94 -24.72 13.33
CA ASP A 13 9.05 -25.67 13.20
C ASP A 13 8.77 -26.78 12.19
N ASN A 14 9.86 -27.33 11.62
CA ASN A 14 9.86 -28.55 10.79
C ASN A 14 8.88 -28.52 9.61
N ARG A 15 8.64 -27.35 9.04
CA ARG A 15 7.73 -27.22 7.88
C ARG A 15 8.42 -27.64 6.60
N THR A 16 7.68 -28.36 5.79
CA THR A 16 8.13 -28.79 4.46
C THR A 16 7.12 -28.36 3.40
N GLN A 17 7.59 -28.21 2.16
CA GLN A 17 6.80 -27.83 1.01
C GLN A 17 7.08 -28.77 -0.17
N GLN A 18 6.02 -29.09 -0.91
CA GLN A 18 6.08 -29.77 -2.20
C GLN A 18 5.14 -29.08 -3.16
N CYS A 19 5.51 -29.06 -4.45
CA CYS A 19 4.65 -28.57 -5.53
C CYS A 19 4.03 -29.76 -6.26
N PHE A 20 2.73 -29.68 -6.54
CA PHE A 20 2.03 -30.65 -7.35
C PHE A 20 1.61 -30.00 -8.67
N VAL A 21 2.18 -30.50 -9.79
CA VAL A 21 1.93 -29.96 -11.14
C VAL A 21 1.72 -31.12 -12.11
N ASN A 22 0.63 -31.09 -12.84
CA ASN A 22 0.31 -32.08 -13.90
C ASN A 22 0.43 -33.54 -13.43
N GLY A 23 -0.07 -33.84 -12.23
CA GLY A 23 -0.05 -35.22 -11.70
C GLY A 23 1.28 -35.68 -11.10
N SER A 24 2.31 -34.82 -11.12
CA SER A 24 3.63 -35.10 -10.55
C SER A 24 3.91 -34.26 -9.32
N LEU A 25 4.50 -34.87 -8.29
CA LEU A 25 4.90 -34.23 -7.04
C LEU A 25 6.40 -33.92 -7.07
N SER A 26 6.77 -32.71 -6.70
CA SER A 26 8.18 -32.32 -6.56
C SER A 26 8.85 -33.01 -5.37
N ASN A 27 10.17 -32.90 -5.28
CA ASN A 27 10.91 -33.24 -4.07
C ASN A 27 10.44 -32.35 -2.90
N THR A 28 10.58 -32.88 -1.69
CA THR A 28 10.27 -32.18 -0.44
C THR A 28 11.38 -31.18 -0.12
N TYR A 29 11.03 -29.90 0.14
CA TYR A 29 11.94 -28.87 0.61
C TYR A 29 11.56 -28.41 2.01
N THR A 30 12.55 -28.26 2.88
CA THR A 30 12.36 -27.72 4.24
C THR A 30 12.26 -26.20 4.17
N LEU A 31 11.23 -25.64 4.81
CA LEU A 31 11.05 -24.19 4.93
C LEU A 31 11.78 -23.67 6.15
N LEU A 32 12.80 -22.84 5.93
CA LEU A 32 13.61 -22.24 6.98
C LEU A 32 13.06 -20.90 7.49
N CYS A 33 12.18 -20.24 6.74
CA CYS A 33 11.62 -18.93 7.07
C CYS A 33 10.23 -18.74 6.42
N GLY A 34 9.55 -17.66 6.79
CA GLY A 34 8.24 -17.31 6.29
C GLY A 34 7.09 -18.09 6.95
N VAL A 35 5.87 -17.75 6.59
CA VAL A 35 4.61 -18.40 7.01
C VAL A 35 3.82 -18.86 5.80
N SER A 36 3.01 -19.89 5.95
CA SER A 36 2.17 -20.38 4.83
C SER A 36 1.16 -19.32 4.41
N GLN A 37 1.15 -18.98 3.13
CA GLN A 37 0.16 -18.06 2.55
C GLN A 37 -1.24 -18.69 2.62
N GLY A 38 -2.27 -17.83 2.82
CA GLY A 38 -3.66 -18.27 2.92
C GLY A 38 -4.06 -18.84 4.30
N THR A 39 -3.17 -18.85 5.28
CA THR A 39 -3.51 -19.24 6.65
C THR A 39 -4.06 -18.05 7.44
N ILE A 40 -4.96 -18.30 8.39
CA ILE A 40 -5.53 -17.25 9.27
C ILE A 40 -4.44 -16.58 10.12
N LEU A 41 -3.41 -17.32 10.53
CA LEU A 41 -2.33 -16.81 11.37
C LEU A 41 -1.25 -16.06 10.58
N GLY A 42 -1.14 -16.25 9.27
CA GLY A 42 -0.13 -15.60 8.45
C GLY A 42 -0.10 -14.09 8.61
N PRO A 43 -1.21 -13.37 8.37
CA PRO A 43 -1.26 -11.92 8.55
C PRO A 43 -0.93 -11.46 9.97
N LEU A 44 -1.44 -12.15 10.99
CA LEU A 44 -1.16 -11.83 12.39
C LEU A 44 0.32 -11.97 12.74
N LEU A 45 0.95 -13.07 12.31
CA LEU A 45 2.37 -13.31 12.55
C LEU A 45 3.25 -12.31 11.80
N PHE A 46 2.84 -11.90 10.60
CA PHE A 46 3.53 -10.86 9.85
C PHE A 46 3.46 -9.49 10.54
N LEU A 47 2.29 -9.10 11.07
CA LEU A 47 2.14 -7.87 11.85
C LEU A 47 3.00 -7.89 13.12
N LEU A 48 3.05 -9.03 13.82
CA LEU A 48 3.92 -9.19 14.99
C LEU A 48 5.40 -9.09 14.61
N TYR A 49 5.75 -9.59 13.43
CA TYR A 49 7.12 -9.56 12.91
C TYR A 49 7.58 -8.14 12.56
N LEU A 50 6.68 -7.28 12.03
CA LEU A 50 6.97 -5.89 11.69
C LEU A 50 6.80 -4.91 12.86
N ASN A 51 6.33 -5.37 14.01
CA ASN A 51 5.87 -4.50 15.10
C ASN A 51 6.95 -3.58 15.69
N ASP A 52 8.21 -3.96 15.61
CA ASP A 52 9.35 -3.19 16.13
C ASP A 52 10.01 -2.28 15.07
N LEU A 53 9.64 -2.39 13.79
CA LEU A 53 10.16 -1.53 12.72
C LEU A 53 10.04 -0.03 13.03
N PRO A 54 8.91 0.49 13.58
CA PRO A 54 8.82 1.91 13.96
C PRO A 54 9.90 2.37 14.92
N SER A 55 10.45 1.47 15.73
CA SER A 55 11.47 1.81 16.74
C SER A 55 12.83 2.18 16.13
N CYS A 56 13.07 1.87 14.86
CA CYS A 56 14.29 2.26 14.17
C CYS A 56 14.22 3.68 13.56
N LEU A 57 13.05 4.32 13.59
CA LEU A 57 12.82 5.65 13.03
C LEU A 57 13.02 6.74 14.08
N SER A 58 13.57 7.89 13.64
CA SER A 58 13.86 9.02 14.53
C SER A 58 13.03 10.27 14.19
N SER A 59 12.66 10.45 12.94
CA SER A 59 12.08 11.71 12.43
C SER A 59 10.84 11.50 11.58
N SER A 60 10.68 10.31 11.00
CA SER A 60 9.57 9.98 10.11
C SER A 60 8.47 9.24 10.88
N GLU A 61 7.22 9.51 10.52
CA GLU A 61 6.08 8.76 11.01
C GLU A 61 5.76 7.59 10.06
N PRO A 62 5.81 6.34 10.54
CA PRO A 62 5.41 5.19 9.73
C PRO A 62 3.90 4.99 9.78
N ARG A 63 3.32 4.66 8.64
CA ARG A 63 1.97 4.13 8.50
C ARG A 63 2.07 2.80 7.77
N MET A 64 1.72 1.72 8.43
CA MET A 64 1.87 0.36 7.93
C MET A 64 0.51 -0.28 7.67
N CYS A 65 0.36 -0.90 6.50
CA CYS A 65 -0.79 -1.69 6.14
C CYS A 65 -0.31 -2.98 5.45
N ALA A 66 -0.26 -4.07 6.19
CA ALA A 66 0.39 -5.32 5.78
C ALA A 66 1.86 -5.07 5.34
N ASP A 67 2.19 -5.32 4.08
CA ASP A 67 3.50 -5.11 3.48
C ASP A 67 3.74 -3.67 2.98
N ASP A 68 2.68 -2.86 2.86
CA ASP A 68 2.81 -1.46 2.47
C ASP A 68 3.26 -0.59 3.67
N ILE A 69 4.39 0.08 3.52
CA ILE A 69 4.95 0.99 4.53
C ILE A 69 5.02 2.39 3.93
N HIS A 70 4.30 3.33 4.53
CA HIS A 70 4.35 4.74 4.19
C HIS A 70 5.11 5.50 5.25
N LEU A 71 6.13 6.25 4.85
CA LEU A 71 6.89 7.13 5.74
C LEU A 71 6.52 8.58 5.45
N THR A 72 6.13 9.31 6.47
CA THR A 72 5.84 10.74 6.35
C THR A 72 6.86 11.51 7.17
N CYS A 73 7.57 12.43 6.50
CA CYS A 73 8.47 13.37 7.14
C CYS A 73 8.00 14.80 6.83
N ALA A 74 7.78 15.61 7.86
CA ALA A 74 7.33 16.98 7.71
C ALA A 74 8.35 17.97 8.27
N GLY A 75 8.44 19.14 7.65
CA GLY A 75 9.36 20.20 8.09
C GLY A 75 9.21 21.47 7.26
N ASN A 76 9.95 22.51 7.64
CA ASN A 76 9.93 23.80 6.97
C ASN A 76 11.02 23.91 5.89
N GLU A 77 12.10 23.17 6.04
CA GLU A 77 13.27 23.22 5.15
C GLU A 77 13.48 21.86 4.47
N ILE A 78 13.56 21.89 3.15
CA ILE A 78 13.67 20.68 2.34
C ILE A 78 14.94 19.87 2.63
N TYR A 79 16.07 20.54 2.85
CA TYR A 79 17.33 19.86 3.16
C TYR A 79 17.29 19.12 4.50
N SER A 80 16.61 19.71 5.49
CA SER A 80 16.38 19.06 6.79
C SER A 80 15.49 17.84 6.66
N ILE A 81 14.39 17.93 5.89
CA ILE A 81 13.50 16.80 5.60
C ILE A 81 14.27 15.70 4.88
N GLN A 82 15.01 16.03 3.83
CA GLN A 82 15.81 15.09 3.04
C GLN A 82 16.82 14.34 3.91
N SER A 83 17.60 15.07 4.70
CA SER A 83 18.62 14.48 5.57
C SER A 83 18.00 13.56 6.64
N SER A 84 16.89 13.97 7.22
CA SER A 84 16.15 13.16 8.22
C SER A 84 15.56 11.90 7.60
N LEU A 85 14.94 12.03 6.42
CA LEU A 85 14.32 10.90 5.71
C LEU A 85 15.38 9.90 5.25
N ASN A 86 16.51 10.36 4.65
CA ASN A 86 17.59 9.48 4.22
C ASN A 86 18.21 8.71 5.39
N ARG A 87 18.34 9.35 6.57
CA ARG A 87 18.79 8.66 7.78
C ARG A 87 17.83 7.57 8.22
N ASP A 88 16.54 7.86 8.26
CA ASP A 88 15.51 6.90 8.66
C ASP A 88 15.40 5.75 7.64
N LEU A 89 15.53 6.04 6.34
CA LEU A 89 15.58 5.03 5.28
C LEU A 89 16.79 4.10 5.40
N LEU A 90 17.94 4.62 5.80
CA LEU A 90 19.12 3.81 6.10
C LEU A 90 18.87 2.88 7.28
N ASN A 91 18.25 3.38 8.35
CA ASN A 91 17.89 2.56 9.51
C ASN A 91 16.90 1.44 9.14
N ILE A 92 15.89 1.75 8.32
CA ILE A 92 14.97 0.75 7.79
C ILE A 92 15.72 -0.31 6.98
N SER A 93 16.64 0.09 6.12
CA SER A 93 17.41 -0.86 5.31
C SER A 93 18.22 -1.82 6.19
N HIS A 94 18.84 -1.32 7.24
CA HIS A 94 19.56 -2.16 8.21
C HIS A 94 18.60 -3.10 8.94
N TRP A 95 17.44 -2.59 9.37
CA TRP A 95 16.40 -3.38 10.04
C TRP A 95 15.88 -4.50 9.12
N LEU A 96 15.56 -4.19 7.85
CA LEU A 96 15.10 -5.16 6.86
C LEU A 96 16.14 -6.27 6.64
N THR A 97 17.40 -5.89 6.48
CA THR A 97 18.52 -6.84 6.30
C THR A 97 18.66 -7.77 7.50
N ALA A 98 18.60 -7.22 8.72
CA ALA A 98 18.68 -8.01 9.96
C ALA A 98 17.50 -8.98 10.07
N ASN A 99 16.33 -8.59 9.61
CA ASN A 99 15.11 -9.39 9.62
C ASN A 99 14.90 -10.22 8.33
N LYS A 100 15.92 -10.35 7.46
CA LYS A 100 15.87 -11.14 6.23
C LYS A 100 14.70 -10.76 5.31
N LEU A 101 14.33 -9.48 5.28
CA LEU A 101 13.36 -8.91 4.37
C LEU A 101 14.09 -8.14 3.28
N THR A 102 13.52 -8.13 2.09
CA THR A 102 14.06 -7.42 0.94
C THR A 102 13.08 -6.33 0.49
N LEU A 103 13.57 -5.11 0.34
CA LEU A 103 12.80 -4.01 -0.21
C LEU A 103 12.74 -4.11 -1.73
N ASP A 104 11.56 -3.96 -2.29
CA ASP A 104 11.37 -3.85 -3.75
C ASP A 104 11.59 -2.39 -4.19
N MET A 105 12.81 -2.09 -4.64
CA MET A 105 13.19 -0.76 -5.10
C MET A 105 12.39 -0.29 -6.33
N THR A 106 11.83 -1.21 -7.11
CA THR A 106 11.03 -0.86 -8.30
C THR A 106 9.66 -0.30 -7.95
N LYS A 107 9.16 -0.63 -6.75
CA LYS A 107 7.88 -0.16 -6.20
C LYS A 107 8.06 0.94 -5.17
N THR A 108 9.31 1.20 -4.73
CA THR A 108 9.60 2.23 -3.74
C THR A 108 9.71 3.57 -4.45
N GLU A 109 8.88 4.51 -4.05
CA GLU A 109 8.80 5.84 -4.63
C GLU A 109 8.59 6.89 -3.53
N PHE A 110 8.92 8.15 -3.83
CA PHE A 110 8.62 9.24 -2.91
C PHE A 110 7.86 10.37 -3.61
N MET A 111 7.06 11.08 -2.85
CA MET A 111 6.27 12.21 -3.30
C MET A 111 6.40 13.37 -2.34
N SER A 112 6.60 14.57 -2.88
CA SER A 112 6.54 15.81 -2.12
C SER A 112 5.10 16.32 -2.08
N ILE A 113 4.59 16.58 -0.87
CA ILE A 113 3.23 17.10 -0.66
C ILE A 113 3.31 18.52 -0.14
N GLY A 114 2.54 19.44 -0.75
CA GLY A 114 2.54 20.83 -0.32
C GLY A 114 1.71 21.75 -1.22
N THR A 115 1.74 23.05 -0.91
CA THR A 115 1.09 24.05 -1.77
C THR A 115 1.85 24.18 -3.08
N ARG A 116 1.16 24.54 -4.18
CA ARG A 116 1.79 24.75 -5.50
C ARG A 116 3.00 25.68 -5.44
N GLN A 117 2.92 26.76 -4.65
CA GLN A 117 4.03 27.71 -4.51
C GLN A 117 5.27 27.06 -3.87
N LYS A 118 5.07 26.25 -2.82
CA LYS A 118 6.17 25.52 -2.17
C LYS A 118 6.76 24.47 -3.10
N LEU A 119 5.92 23.67 -3.77
CA LEU A 119 6.39 22.62 -4.67
C LEU A 119 7.17 23.16 -5.88
N ASN A 120 6.74 24.30 -6.45
CA ASN A 120 7.43 24.92 -7.57
C ASN A 120 8.82 25.51 -7.20
N ASN A 121 9.02 25.80 -5.92
CA ASN A 121 10.28 26.35 -5.40
C ASN A 121 11.19 25.27 -4.80
N LEU A 122 10.84 23.99 -4.92
CA LEU A 122 11.70 22.92 -4.45
C LEU A 122 12.99 22.87 -5.30
N PRO A 123 14.15 22.71 -4.65
CA PRO A 123 15.38 22.47 -5.38
C PRO A 123 15.28 21.13 -6.12
N SER A 124 15.62 21.14 -7.40
CA SER A 124 15.64 19.93 -8.23
C SER A 124 17.10 19.54 -8.51
N PRO A 125 17.48 18.27 -8.34
CA PRO A 125 16.68 17.16 -7.82
C PRO A 125 16.74 17.03 -6.29
N THR A 126 15.61 16.72 -5.65
CA THR A 126 15.61 16.24 -4.25
C THR A 126 16.12 14.80 -4.27
N ALA A 127 17.31 14.55 -3.72
CA ALA A 127 17.90 13.21 -3.72
C ALA A 127 17.47 12.45 -2.47
N ILE A 128 16.45 11.59 -2.62
CA ILE A 128 16.10 10.59 -1.61
C ILE A 128 16.68 9.26 -2.05
N GLU A 129 17.44 8.61 -1.14
CA GLU A 129 18.19 7.40 -1.48
C GLU A 129 18.14 6.36 -0.35
N ILE A 130 18.24 5.10 -0.74
CA ILE A 130 18.46 3.96 0.15
C ILE A 130 19.71 3.21 -0.33
N ASN A 131 20.69 3.03 0.55
CA ASN A 131 21.93 2.32 0.22
C ASN A 131 22.57 2.80 -1.10
N VAL A 132 22.70 4.12 -1.27
CA VAL A 132 23.29 4.75 -2.47
C VAL A 132 22.40 4.61 -3.74
N THR A 133 21.26 3.96 -3.64
CA THR A 133 20.30 3.85 -4.75
C THR A 133 19.24 4.93 -4.61
N GLY A 134 19.14 5.80 -5.62
CA GLY A 134 18.12 6.86 -5.64
C GLY A 134 16.71 6.30 -5.78
N ILE A 135 15.78 6.86 -5.02
CA ILE A 135 14.35 6.55 -5.11
C ILE A 135 13.69 7.48 -6.12
N ASN A 136 12.80 6.96 -6.94
CA ASN A 136 12.10 7.75 -7.95
C ASN A 136 11.10 8.73 -7.31
N GLN A 137 11.16 10.00 -7.75
CA GLN A 137 10.16 10.98 -7.40
C GLN A 137 8.93 10.81 -8.29
N VAL A 138 7.75 10.78 -7.66
CA VAL A 138 6.46 10.75 -8.38
C VAL A 138 5.60 11.94 -7.97
N TYR A 139 4.72 12.38 -8.86
CA TYR A 139 3.78 13.49 -8.59
C TYR A 139 2.40 13.01 -8.15
N SER A 140 2.11 11.74 -8.38
CA SER A 140 0.94 11.07 -7.89
C SER A 140 1.22 9.58 -7.70
N THR A 141 0.64 8.99 -6.67
CA THR A 141 0.81 7.57 -6.37
C THR A 141 -0.52 6.95 -5.94
N LYS A 142 -0.61 5.64 -6.10
CA LYS A 142 -1.76 4.86 -5.64
C LYS A 142 -1.44 4.23 -4.29
N SER A 143 -2.13 4.67 -3.24
CA SER A 143 -2.05 4.08 -1.90
C SER A 143 -3.40 3.54 -1.48
N LEU A 144 -3.48 2.27 -1.08
CA LEU A 144 -4.70 1.61 -0.62
C LEU A 144 -5.92 1.90 -1.52
N SER A 145 -5.72 1.81 -2.84
CA SER A 145 -6.72 2.07 -3.87
C SER A 145 -7.14 3.54 -4.06
N ILE A 146 -6.59 4.49 -3.31
CA ILE A 146 -6.76 5.92 -3.50
C ILE A 146 -5.57 6.47 -4.29
N ILE A 147 -5.82 7.39 -5.23
CA ILE A 147 -4.76 8.11 -5.93
C ILE A 147 -4.56 9.45 -5.23
N ILE A 148 -3.35 9.64 -4.74
CA ILE A 148 -2.93 10.84 -4.02
C ILE A 148 -2.01 11.62 -4.94
N ASP A 149 -2.21 12.93 -5.08
CA ASP A 149 -1.31 13.84 -5.78
C ASP A 149 -0.64 14.82 -4.81
N GLY A 150 0.52 15.34 -5.18
CA GLY A 150 1.33 16.20 -4.32
C GLY A 150 0.64 17.50 -3.86
N ASN A 151 -0.42 17.94 -4.52
CA ASN A 151 -1.22 19.09 -4.12
C ASN A 151 -2.51 18.71 -3.38
N LEU A 152 -2.79 17.41 -3.23
CA LEU A 152 -4.03 16.86 -2.64
C LEU A 152 -5.29 17.39 -3.34
N THR A 153 -5.27 17.46 -4.67
CA THR A 153 -6.40 17.96 -5.45
C THR A 153 -7.46 16.91 -5.72
N TRP A 154 -7.10 15.63 -5.63
CA TRP A 154 -7.95 14.47 -5.88
C TRP A 154 -8.49 14.33 -7.31
N VAL A 155 -8.13 15.24 -8.23
CA VAL A 155 -8.65 15.25 -9.61
C VAL A 155 -8.41 13.91 -10.30
N ASN A 156 -7.19 13.38 -10.22
CA ASN A 156 -6.86 12.08 -10.83
C ASN A 156 -7.65 10.92 -10.21
N HIS A 157 -7.91 10.97 -8.91
CA HIS A 157 -8.70 9.96 -8.22
C HIS A 157 -10.14 9.96 -8.71
N ILE A 158 -10.77 11.15 -8.76
CA ILE A 158 -12.15 11.33 -9.22
C ILE A 158 -12.31 10.92 -10.68
N ASP A 159 -11.37 11.30 -11.56
CA ASP A 159 -11.39 10.92 -12.97
C ASP A 159 -11.37 9.40 -13.15
N ILE A 160 -10.54 8.69 -12.39
CA ILE A 160 -10.50 7.23 -12.44
C ILE A 160 -11.77 6.59 -11.88
N LEU A 161 -12.31 7.12 -10.79
CA LEU A 161 -13.59 6.66 -10.25
C LEU A 161 -14.72 6.84 -11.26
N SER A 162 -14.80 8.02 -11.90
CA SER A 162 -15.79 8.32 -12.92
C SER A 162 -15.71 7.35 -14.10
N LYS A 163 -14.50 7.11 -14.62
CA LYS A 163 -14.27 6.16 -15.72
C LYS A 163 -14.68 4.73 -15.35
N LYS A 164 -14.33 4.27 -14.18
CA LYS A 164 -14.76 2.94 -13.68
C LYS A 164 -16.27 2.83 -13.63
N ASN A 165 -16.96 3.84 -13.07
CA ASN A 165 -18.38 3.83 -12.91
C ASN A 165 -19.12 3.93 -14.27
N CYS A 166 -18.61 4.70 -15.24
CA CYS A 166 -19.12 4.72 -16.60
C CYS A 166 -19.02 3.34 -17.27
N CYS A 167 -17.91 2.64 -17.16
CA CYS A 167 -17.76 1.29 -17.72
C CYS A 167 -18.77 0.30 -17.13
N TRP A 168 -19.04 0.37 -15.82
CA TRP A 168 -20.04 -0.47 -15.18
C TRP A 168 -21.47 -0.15 -15.62
N TYR A 169 -21.80 1.12 -15.76
CA TYR A 169 -23.11 1.57 -16.26
C TYR A 169 -23.36 1.09 -17.70
N TRP A 170 -22.35 1.18 -18.59
CA TRP A 170 -22.42 0.67 -19.95
C TRP A 170 -22.57 -0.85 -20.01
N SER A 171 -21.78 -1.57 -19.23
CA SER A 171 -21.86 -3.03 -19.14
C SER A 171 -23.23 -3.49 -18.62
N TYR A 172 -23.83 -2.73 -17.72
CA TYR A 172 -25.18 -2.99 -17.23
C TYR A 172 -26.23 -2.76 -18.32
N GLN A 173 -26.17 -1.68 -19.09
CA GLN A 173 -27.11 -1.39 -20.18
C GLN A 173 -27.04 -2.43 -21.31
N THR A 174 -25.87 -2.94 -21.63
CA THR A 174 -25.70 -3.95 -22.70
C THR A 174 -26.18 -5.34 -22.30
N ASN A 175 -26.20 -5.67 -20.99
CA ASN A 175 -26.62 -6.97 -20.47
C ASN A 175 -28.04 -6.97 -19.88
N HIS A 176 -28.91 -6.11 -20.32
CA HIS A 176 -30.26 -5.83 -19.75
C HIS A 176 -31.24 -7.02 -19.72
N THR A 177 -30.87 -8.18 -20.25
CA THR A 177 -31.72 -9.39 -20.25
C THR A 177 -31.83 -10.12 -18.90
N LEU A 178 -31.06 -9.71 -17.89
CA LEU A 178 -30.98 -10.46 -16.61
C LEU A 178 -31.68 -9.78 -15.42
N CYS A 179 -32.15 -8.53 -15.52
CA CYS A 179 -32.72 -7.82 -14.37
C CYS A 179 -34.09 -7.21 -14.71
N THR A 180 -35.16 -7.99 -14.54
CA THR A 180 -36.55 -7.57 -14.85
C THR A 180 -37.26 -6.88 -13.67
N SER A 181 -36.64 -6.74 -12.48
CA SER A 181 -37.25 -6.07 -11.32
C SER A 181 -36.46 -4.84 -10.89
N GLY A 182 -37.15 -3.71 -10.65
CA GLY A 182 -36.53 -2.44 -10.22
C GLY A 182 -35.70 -2.55 -8.94
N ASN A 183 -35.97 -3.52 -8.08
CA ASN A 183 -35.20 -3.80 -6.87
C ASN A 183 -33.81 -4.33 -7.19
N SER A 184 -33.65 -5.16 -8.23
CA SER A 184 -32.35 -5.74 -8.61
C SER A 184 -31.37 -4.66 -9.06
N THR A 185 -31.85 -3.66 -9.83
CA THR A 185 -31.05 -2.51 -10.26
C THR A 185 -30.50 -1.70 -9.09
N TRP A 186 -31.29 -1.49 -8.06
CA TRP A 186 -30.92 -0.77 -6.87
C TRP A 186 -29.81 -1.49 -6.07
N TYR A 187 -29.90 -2.79 -5.92
CA TYR A 187 -28.85 -3.58 -5.22
C TYR A 187 -27.55 -3.60 -6.01
N ILE A 188 -27.61 -3.70 -7.34
CA ILE A 188 -26.43 -3.64 -8.22
C ILE A 188 -25.77 -2.27 -8.12
N TYR A 189 -26.53 -1.17 -8.21
CA TYR A 189 -26.01 0.17 -8.03
C TYR A 189 -25.30 0.35 -6.69
N ARG A 190 -25.94 -0.03 -5.59
CA ARG A 190 -25.34 0.07 -4.26
C ARG A 190 -24.09 -0.77 -4.10
N GLY A 191 -24.09 -1.99 -4.61
CA GLY A 191 -22.95 -2.91 -4.45
C GLY A 191 -21.75 -2.52 -5.32
N ILE A 192 -21.98 -2.06 -6.54
CA ILE A 192 -20.92 -1.87 -7.53
C ILE A 192 -20.53 -0.40 -7.70
N VAL A 193 -21.49 0.51 -7.75
CA VAL A 193 -21.23 1.92 -8.02
C VAL A 193 -21.03 2.70 -6.72
N GLN A 194 -22.00 2.66 -5.84
CA GLN A 194 -21.99 3.44 -4.61
C GLN A 194 -20.83 3.05 -3.70
N SER A 195 -20.48 1.76 -3.62
CA SER A 195 -19.36 1.28 -2.81
C SER A 195 -18.02 1.93 -3.18
N HIS A 196 -17.82 2.31 -4.45
CA HIS A 196 -16.62 3.02 -4.88
C HIS A 196 -16.61 4.48 -4.40
N PHE A 197 -17.77 5.13 -4.33
CA PHE A 197 -17.87 6.49 -3.82
C PHE A 197 -17.81 6.54 -2.29
N ASP A 198 -18.31 5.51 -1.62
CA ASP A 198 -18.28 5.43 -0.15
C ASP A 198 -16.89 5.09 0.39
N TYR A 199 -16.04 4.46 -0.46
CA TYR A 199 -14.70 4.05 -0.03
C TYR A 199 -13.81 5.26 0.25
N CYS A 200 -13.43 5.43 1.53
CA CYS A 200 -12.56 6.51 2.01
C CYS A 200 -13.00 7.93 1.59
N ASN A 201 -14.30 8.16 1.39
CA ASN A 201 -14.84 9.46 0.98
C ASN A 201 -14.43 10.60 1.93
N VAL A 202 -14.29 10.34 3.22
CA VAL A 202 -13.83 11.31 4.23
C VAL A 202 -12.46 11.92 3.86
N VAL A 203 -11.62 11.20 3.10
CA VAL A 203 -10.29 11.67 2.70
C VAL A 203 -10.35 12.63 1.52
N TRP A 204 -11.22 12.37 0.54
CA TRP A 204 -11.27 13.09 -0.75
C TRP A 204 -12.54 13.90 -0.96
N ASP A 205 -13.50 13.90 -0.03
CA ASP A 205 -14.76 14.66 -0.09
C ASP A 205 -14.53 16.20 -0.14
N ASN A 206 -13.38 16.67 0.34
CA ASN A 206 -12.95 18.08 0.26
C ASN A 206 -12.39 18.50 -1.12
N CYS A 207 -12.57 17.67 -2.15
CA CYS A 207 -12.22 18.04 -3.51
C CYS A 207 -13.02 19.27 -3.96
N GLY A 208 -12.34 20.22 -4.61
CA GLY A 208 -12.98 21.48 -5.07
C GLY A 208 -14.17 21.20 -6.00
N LYS A 209 -15.17 22.06 -5.96
CA LYS A 209 -16.43 21.94 -6.74
C LYS A 209 -16.23 21.73 -8.26
N ASN A 210 -15.06 22.07 -8.80
CA ASN A 210 -14.72 21.89 -10.21
C ASN A 210 -14.27 20.47 -10.58
N SER A 211 -14.18 19.57 -9.62
CA SER A 211 -13.76 18.18 -9.86
C SER A 211 -14.91 17.27 -10.27
N PHE A 212 -16.14 17.76 -10.27
CA PHE A 212 -17.35 17.03 -10.64
C PHE A 212 -18.04 17.56 -11.92
N ALA A 213 -17.37 18.42 -12.69
CA ALA A 213 -17.91 18.99 -13.93
C ALA A 213 -17.54 18.15 -15.17
#